data_4a64a5daf2ef5fd8abe687b68db44e82
#
_entry.id   4a64a5daf2ef5fd8abe687b68db44e82
#
_cell.length_a   1.000
_cell.length_b   1.000
_cell.length_c   1.000
_cell.angle_alpha   90.00
_cell.angle_beta   90.00
_cell.angle_gamma   90.00
#
_symmetry.space_group_name_H-M   'P 1'
#
loop_
_entity.id
_entity.type
_entity.pdbx_description
1 polymer ?
#
loop_
_entity_poly.entity_id
_entity_poly.type
_entity_poly.pdbx_seq_one_letter_code
_entity_poly.pdbx_strand_id
1 'polypeptide(L)'
;MKLAVRDENLLVGRLEKYNRAKVRALRLEKKWSQHDLATKVQLLGCECSDLTILRIEKGDRFVPDYEVKALAKVFNVSYESLLDD
;
A
#
# COMPACT_ATOMS: atom_id res chain seq x y z
N MET A 1 14.72 -23.04 -9.98
CA MET A 1 14.51 -22.65 -9.91
C MET A 1 14.32 -22.27 -9.95
N LYS A 2 14.36 -21.93 -9.73
CA LYS A 2 14.12 -21.34 -9.54
C LYS A 2 13.78 -20.64 -9.89
N LEU A 3 13.63 -20.12 -10.11
CA LEU A 3 13.17 -19.36 -10.25
C LEU A 3 12.62 -19.05 -10.31
N ALA A 4 12.39 -19.31 -10.34
CA ALA A 4 11.78 -18.86 -10.12
C ALA A 4 11.32 -18.78 -9.72
N VAL A 5 11.26 -19.38 -9.65
CA VAL A 5 10.69 -19.09 -8.92
C VAL A 5 10.81 -18.72 -8.06
N ARG A 6 11.00 -19.31 -7.93
CA ARG A 6 11.30 -18.42 -7.10
C ARG A 6 10.67 -17.13 -7.22
N ASP A 7 10.06 -16.83 -8.17
CA ASP A 7 9.56 -15.52 -8.38
C ASP A 7 8.43 -15.16 -7.47
N GLU A 8 7.62 -16.11 -7.09
CA GLU A 8 6.58 -15.75 -6.17
C GLU A 8 7.16 -15.41 -4.82
N ASN A 9 8.28 -15.99 -4.48
CA ASN A 9 8.95 -15.61 -3.26
C ASN A 9 9.46 -14.19 -3.33
N LEU A 10 9.96 -13.82 -4.49
CA LEU A 10 10.39 -12.45 -4.69
C LEU A 10 9.23 -11.51 -4.58
N LEU A 11 8.09 -11.93 -5.11
CA LEU A 11 6.90 -11.12 -5.04
C LEU A 11 6.48 -10.89 -3.61
N VAL A 12 6.49 -11.93 -2.80
CA VAL A 12 6.13 -11.80 -1.39
C VAL A 12 7.10 -10.86 -0.70
N GLY A 13 8.40 -11.01 -0.97
CA GLY A 13 9.39 -10.13 -0.37
C GLY A 13 9.17 -8.69 -0.76
N ARG A 14 8.80 -8.44 -2.01
CA ARG A 14 8.54 -7.09 -2.45
C ARG A 14 7.34 -6.51 -1.74
N LEU A 15 6.29 -7.30 -1.55
CA LEU A 15 5.10 -6.82 -0.86
C LEU A 15 5.40 -6.49 0.58
N GLU A 16 6.33 -7.20 1.19
CA GLU A 16 6.71 -6.92 2.56
C GLU A 16 7.54 -5.67 2.66
N LYS A 17 7.99 -5.14 1.53
CA LYS A 17 8.86 -3.98 1.55
C LYS A 17 8.16 -2.67 1.31
N TYR A 18 6.83 -2.68 1.22
CA TYR A 18 6.17 -1.39 1.12
C TYR A 18 6.39 -0.65 2.43
N ASN A 19 6.52 0.65 2.32
CA ASN A 19 6.87 1.47 3.47
C ASN A 19 5.61 1.99 4.15
N ARG A 20 5.17 1.26 5.16
CA ARG A 20 3.93 1.63 5.86
C ARG A 20 4.03 3.00 6.53
N ALA A 21 5.22 3.34 7.00
CA ALA A 21 5.40 4.65 7.62
C ALA A 21 5.18 5.77 6.60
N LYS A 22 5.56 5.53 5.36
CA LYS A 22 5.37 6.52 4.31
C LYS A 22 3.90 6.68 3.96
N VAL A 23 3.16 5.58 3.97
CA VAL A 23 1.72 5.65 3.72
C VAL A 23 1.06 6.56 4.75
N ARG A 24 1.39 6.35 6.03
CA ARG A 24 0.82 7.17 7.09
C ARG A 24 1.28 8.62 6.95
N ALA A 25 2.56 8.83 6.67
CA ALA A 25 3.10 10.17 6.55
C ALA A 25 2.43 10.95 5.42
N LEU A 26 2.24 10.32 4.27
CA LEU A 26 1.59 10.97 3.15
C LEU A 26 0.14 11.31 3.47
N ARG A 27 -0.54 10.39 4.15
CA ARG A 27 -1.92 10.65 4.55
C ARG A 27 -2.01 11.86 5.46
N LEU A 28 -1.14 11.91 6.46
CA LEU A 28 -1.15 13.03 7.41
C LEU A 28 -0.74 14.34 6.74
N GLU A 29 0.18 14.25 5.80
CA GLU A 29 0.60 15.44 5.07
C GLU A 29 -0.57 16.05 4.33
N LYS A 30 -1.45 15.22 3.80
CA LYS A 30 -2.63 15.70 3.08
C LYS A 30 -3.79 15.99 4.01
N LYS A 31 -3.61 15.77 5.30
CA LYS A 31 -4.62 16.04 6.32
C LYS A 31 -5.87 15.18 6.13
N TRP A 32 -5.66 13.97 5.65
CA TRP A 32 -6.74 13.00 5.48
C TRP A 32 -6.83 12.09 6.69
N SER A 33 -8.07 11.73 7.04
CA SER A 33 -8.29 10.66 8.02
C SER A 33 -8.08 9.32 7.35
N GLN A 34 -8.06 8.25 8.15
CA GLN A 34 -8.02 6.90 7.57
C GLN A 34 -9.27 6.66 6.73
N HIS A 35 -10.41 7.18 7.17
CA HIS A 35 -11.64 7.06 6.41
C HIS A 35 -11.52 7.78 5.06
N ASP A 36 -10.95 8.97 5.06
CA ASP A 36 -10.78 9.74 3.82
C ASP A 36 -9.95 8.95 2.82
N LEU A 37 -8.85 8.37 3.28
CA LEU A 37 -7.99 7.60 2.41
C LEU A 37 -8.70 6.37 1.88
N ALA A 38 -9.42 5.66 2.77
CA ALA A 38 -10.15 4.48 2.36
C ALA A 38 -11.17 4.82 1.27
N THR A 39 -11.87 5.92 1.42
CA THR A 39 -12.86 6.36 0.44
C THR A 39 -12.21 6.61 -0.92
N LYS A 40 -11.05 7.26 -0.91
CA LYS A 40 -10.36 7.56 -2.16
C LYS A 40 -9.87 6.30 -2.85
N VAL A 41 -9.43 5.32 -2.08
CA VAL A 41 -9.01 4.04 -2.64
C VAL A 41 -10.21 3.30 -3.22
N GLN A 42 -11.35 3.34 -2.53
CA GLN A 42 -12.57 2.73 -3.03
C GLN A 42 -12.99 3.30 -4.39
N LEU A 43 -12.80 4.58 -4.57
CA LEU A 43 -13.15 5.24 -5.82
C LEU A 43 -12.33 4.72 -7.00
N LEU A 44 -11.21 4.09 -6.74
CA LEU A 44 -10.40 3.47 -7.79
C LEU A 44 -10.79 2.02 -8.05
N GLY A 45 -11.82 1.54 -7.36
CA GLY A 45 -12.30 0.18 -7.58
C GLY A 45 -11.72 -0.87 -6.65
N CYS A 46 -10.96 -0.47 -5.65
CA CYS A 46 -10.38 -1.40 -4.69
C CYS A 46 -11.21 -1.43 -3.42
N GLU A 47 -11.51 -2.61 -2.93
CA GLU A 47 -12.18 -2.72 -1.63
C GLU A 47 -11.24 -2.20 -0.55
N CYS A 48 -11.75 -1.30 0.27
CA CYS A 48 -10.92 -0.70 1.30
C CYS A 48 -11.83 -0.08 2.35
N SER A 49 -11.53 -0.36 3.60
CA SER A 49 -12.28 0.22 4.71
C SER A 49 -11.30 0.98 5.60
N ASP A 50 -11.85 1.69 6.58
CA ASP A 50 -11.01 2.36 7.56
C ASP A 50 -10.09 1.36 8.24
N LEU A 51 -10.62 0.19 8.56
CA LEU A 51 -9.84 -0.86 9.20
C LEU A 51 -8.72 -1.35 8.28
N THR A 52 -8.98 -1.42 6.99
CA THR A 52 -7.96 -1.80 6.03
C THR A 52 -6.78 -0.84 6.09
N ILE A 53 -7.07 0.45 6.10
CA ILE A 53 -6.02 1.47 6.16
C ILE A 53 -5.27 1.37 7.48
N LEU A 54 -5.99 1.20 8.59
CA LEU A 54 -5.36 1.04 9.88
C LEU A 54 -4.37 -0.12 9.87
N ARG A 55 -4.77 -1.25 9.32
CA ARG A 55 -3.91 -2.43 9.29
C ARG A 55 -2.72 -2.25 8.36
N ILE A 56 -2.92 -1.55 7.25
CA ILE A 56 -1.80 -1.24 6.35
C ILE A 56 -0.77 -0.40 7.08
N GLU A 57 -1.22 0.61 7.80
CA GLU A 57 -0.29 1.50 8.48
C GLU A 57 0.41 0.84 9.65
N LYS A 58 -0.23 -0.13 10.26
CA LYS A 58 0.39 -0.87 11.36
C LYS A 58 1.27 -2.02 10.88
N GLY A 59 1.15 -2.38 9.62
CA GLY A 59 1.90 -3.51 9.10
C GLY A 59 1.33 -4.84 9.48
N ASP A 60 0.03 -4.88 9.79
CA ASP A 60 -0.64 -6.08 10.29
C ASP A 60 -1.33 -6.87 9.20
N ARG A 61 -1.16 -6.52 7.95
CA ARG A 61 -1.79 -7.26 6.88
C ARG A 61 -0.90 -7.29 5.66
N PHE A 62 -1.15 -8.32 4.85
CA PHE A 62 -0.53 -8.45 3.55
C PHE A 62 -1.11 -7.38 2.62
N VAL A 63 -0.23 -6.69 1.90
CA VAL A 63 -0.66 -5.64 0.98
C VAL A 63 -0.21 -6.03 -0.43
N PRO A 64 -1.13 -6.46 -1.27
CA PRO A 64 -0.76 -6.87 -2.64
C PRO A 64 -0.38 -5.67 -3.48
N ASP A 65 0.33 -5.95 -4.58
CA ASP A 65 0.81 -4.91 -5.49
C ASP A 65 -0.29 -3.97 -5.94
N TYR A 66 -1.46 -4.51 -6.25
CA TYR A 66 -2.51 -3.65 -6.79
C TYR A 66 -2.99 -2.64 -5.75
N GLU A 67 -2.91 -3.00 -4.46
CA GLU A 67 -3.26 -2.04 -3.42
C GLU A 67 -2.20 -0.96 -3.29
N VAL A 68 -0.93 -1.34 -3.36
CA VAL A 68 0.14 -0.36 -3.32
C VAL A 68 0.02 0.60 -4.49
N LYS A 69 -0.30 0.09 -5.67
CA LYS A 69 -0.48 0.94 -6.83
C LYS A 69 -1.66 1.87 -6.68
N ALA A 70 -2.74 1.39 -6.07
CA ALA A 70 -3.90 2.24 -5.82
C ALA A 70 -3.54 3.35 -4.85
N LEU A 71 -2.80 3.03 -3.79
CA LEU A 71 -2.37 4.04 -2.85
C LEU A 71 -1.48 5.08 -3.51
N ALA A 72 -0.55 4.62 -4.36
CA ALA A 72 0.32 5.54 -5.07
C ALA A 72 -0.49 6.50 -5.93
N LYS A 73 -1.50 5.99 -6.59
CA LYS A 73 -2.33 6.82 -7.44
C LYS A 73 -3.11 7.84 -6.62
N VAL A 74 -3.66 7.42 -5.49
CA VAL A 74 -4.40 8.33 -4.62
C VAL A 74 -3.50 9.43 -4.11
N PHE A 75 -2.27 9.09 -3.72
CA PHE A 75 -1.32 10.06 -3.21
C PHE A 75 -0.64 10.85 -4.32
N ASN A 76 -0.83 10.44 -5.57
CA ASN A 76 -0.19 11.08 -6.71
C ASN A 76 1.33 11.01 -6.62
N VAL A 77 1.83 9.84 -6.26
CA VAL A 77 3.27 9.59 -6.19
C VAL A 77 3.55 8.32 -7.01
N SER A 78 4.82 8.07 -7.26
CA SER A 78 5.19 6.87 -8.01
C SER A 78 5.03 5.64 -7.11
N TYR A 79 4.78 4.52 -7.77
CA TYR A 79 4.68 3.24 -7.07
C TYR A 79 5.95 2.99 -6.25
N GLU A 80 7.09 3.26 -6.87
CA GLU A 80 8.37 2.98 -6.22
C GLU A 80 8.56 3.82 -4.96
N SER A 81 7.94 4.98 -4.90
CA SER A 81 8.11 5.84 -3.73
C SER A 81 7.45 5.26 -2.48
N LEU A 82 6.56 4.29 -2.65
CA LEU A 82 5.91 3.65 -1.51
C LEU A 82 6.63 2.37 -1.08
N LEU A 83 7.69 2.00 -1.76
CA LEU A 83 8.46 0.83 -1.40
C LEU A 83 9.60 1.23 -0.48
N ASP A 84 10.09 0.27 0.28
CA ASP A 84 11.27 0.51 1.10
C ASP A 84 12.46 0.76 0.21
N ASP A 85 13.32 1.59 0.68
CA ASP A 85 14.58 1.87 -0.02
C ASP A 85 15.59 0.78 0.21
#